data_b1cdc645fe1e5aff471b9572995e84fe
#
_entry.id   b1cdc645fe1e5aff471b9572995e84fe
#
_cell.length_a   1.000
_cell.length_b   1.000
_cell.length_c   1.000
_cell.angle_alpha   90.00
_cell.angle_beta   90.00
_cell.angle_gamma   90.00
#
_symmetry.space_group_name_H-M   'P 1'
#
loop_
_entity.id
_entity.type
_entity.pdbx_description
1 polymer ?
#
loop_
_entity_poly.entity_id
_entity_poly.type
_entity_poly.pdbx_seq_one_letter_code
_entity_poly.pdbx_strand_id
1 'polypeptide(L)'
;MVPVPYADVPPGYRVHAGGLGLTCPGGSRLLYAPAGREVPPGGEGRYDAVLVDLLERPERLGAMRRAGLVDERTHVVAVGLDHRARSEDELARRLELWGARAVPDGTVLDTGRPPPPPVAAPRRTLLLGGSRSGKSAEAELRLAAEPYVTYVATGPAGEGDGEWAARVRAHRVRRPAHWATAETTELAEVIGAATGPLLVDGLGTWLAAVFDEHAAWEGDRAPVERRCDELVRAWRTAPHRVVAVSDEVGMGVVPATASGRAFRDALGRLNERLAAESEDVALVVAGRLLRL
;
A
#
# COMPACT_ATOMS: atom_id res chain seq x y z
N MET A 1 -12.89 -10.72 27.70
CA MET A 1 -11.95 -11.83 27.44
C MET A 1 -12.39 -12.48 26.14
N VAL A 2 -11.62 -12.32 25.04
CA VAL A 2 -11.96 -12.99 23.79
C VAL A 2 -11.74 -14.49 24.01
N PRO A 3 -12.73 -15.36 23.77
CA PRO A 3 -12.57 -16.80 24.00
C PRO A 3 -11.38 -17.33 23.18
N VAL A 4 -10.62 -18.24 23.76
CA VAL A 4 -9.61 -19.00 23.02
C VAL A 4 -10.40 -19.92 22.07
N PRO A 5 -10.27 -19.77 20.73
CA PRO A 5 -11.20 -20.41 19.80
C PRO A 5 -11.12 -21.94 19.78
N TYR A 6 -10.11 -22.53 20.41
CA TYR A 6 -9.85 -23.96 20.39
C TYR A 6 -9.68 -24.55 21.82
N ALA A 7 -10.52 -24.09 22.78
CA ALA A 7 -10.44 -24.55 24.15
C ALA A 7 -10.78 -26.08 24.31
N ASP A 8 -11.70 -26.58 23.47
CA ASP A 8 -12.15 -27.97 23.47
C ASP A 8 -12.04 -28.57 22.06
N VAL A 9 -10.85 -29.07 21.70
CA VAL A 9 -10.65 -29.74 20.42
C VAL A 9 -10.70 -31.26 20.57
N PRO A 10 -11.23 -32.00 19.57
CA PRO A 10 -11.24 -33.43 19.57
C PRO A 10 -9.84 -34.07 19.65
N PRO A 11 -9.71 -35.32 20.10
CA PRO A 11 -8.45 -36.05 20.07
C PRO A 11 -7.81 -36.06 18.68
N GLY A 12 -6.48 -35.86 18.61
CA GLY A 12 -5.72 -35.84 17.37
C GLY A 12 -5.49 -34.43 16.78
N TYR A 13 -6.17 -33.41 17.31
CA TYR A 13 -5.88 -32.01 16.97
C TYR A 13 -4.80 -31.45 17.90
N ARG A 14 -3.96 -30.58 17.37
CA ARG A 14 -2.91 -29.90 18.15
C ARG A 14 -3.10 -28.37 18.08
N VAL A 15 -3.33 -27.75 19.23
CA VAL A 15 -3.43 -26.29 19.39
C VAL A 15 -2.03 -25.71 19.54
N HIS A 16 -1.77 -24.58 18.90
CA HIS A 16 -0.48 -23.85 18.92
C HIS A 16 -0.68 -22.35 18.74
N ALA A 17 0.41 -21.59 18.58
CA ALA A 17 0.38 -20.13 18.39
C ALA A 17 -0.46 -19.38 19.44
N GLY A 18 -0.27 -19.73 20.72
CA GLY A 18 -1.02 -19.08 21.82
C GLY A 18 -2.53 -19.33 21.79
N GLY A 19 -2.97 -20.49 21.28
CA GLY A 19 -4.38 -20.84 21.12
C GLY A 19 -5.05 -20.30 19.86
N LEU A 20 -4.28 -19.73 18.93
CA LEU A 20 -4.80 -19.19 17.66
C LEU A 20 -4.62 -20.16 16.49
N GLY A 21 -3.65 -21.08 16.58
CA GLY A 21 -3.35 -22.06 15.56
C GLY A 21 -3.89 -23.45 15.89
N LEU A 22 -4.29 -24.19 14.86
CA LEU A 22 -4.79 -25.56 14.95
C LEU A 22 -4.13 -26.41 13.86
N THR A 23 -3.57 -27.56 14.25
CA THR A 23 -3.18 -28.61 13.30
C THR A 23 -4.18 -29.75 13.40
N CYS A 24 -4.81 -30.09 12.28
CA CYS A 24 -5.76 -31.19 12.15
C CYS A 24 -5.05 -32.55 12.09
N PRO A 25 -5.73 -33.68 12.39
CA PRO A 25 -5.14 -35.04 12.30
C PRO A 25 -4.58 -35.33 10.90
N GLY A 26 -5.18 -34.79 9.82
CA GLY A 26 -4.72 -34.91 8.44
C GLY A 26 -3.54 -34.00 8.07
N GLY A 27 -2.97 -33.28 9.02
CA GLY A 27 -1.82 -32.40 8.82
C GLY A 27 -2.17 -30.97 8.39
N SER A 28 -3.41 -30.67 7.99
CA SER A 28 -3.83 -29.30 7.63
C SER A 28 -3.69 -28.35 8.81
N ARG A 29 -3.20 -27.14 8.53
CA ARG A 29 -2.91 -26.11 9.54
C ARG A 29 -3.81 -24.89 9.34
N LEU A 30 -4.47 -24.48 10.39
CA LEU A 30 -5.40 -23.36 10.42
C LEU A 30 -4.90 -22.30 11.39
N LEU A 31 -5.10 -21.03 11.06
CA LEU A 31 -4.86 -19.90 11.96
C LEU A 31 -6.12 -19.05 12.05
N TYR A 32 -6.54 -18.72 13.27
CA TYR A 32 -7.58 -17.73 13.52
C TYR A 32 -6.98 -16.51 14.23
N ALA A 33 -6.90 -15.40 13.54
CA ALA A 33 -6.26 -14.18 13.99
C ALA A 33 -7.25 -12.99 14.04
N PRO A 34 -8.20 -12.99 15.01
CA PRO A 34 -9.19 -11.91 15.14
C PRO A 34 -8.55 -10.58 15.56
N ALA A 35 -9.36 -9.53 15.60
CA ALA A 35 -8.97 -8.22 16.14
C ALA A 35 -8.40 -8.35 17.56
N GLY A 36 -7.44 -7.49 17.90
CA GLY A 36 -6.85 -7.42 19.25
C GLY A 36 -5.98 -8.63 19.66
N ARG A 37 -5.71 -9.58 18.75
CA ARG A 37 -4.80 -10.71 19.01
C ARG A 37 -3.58 -10.61 18.10
N GLU A 38 -2.40 -10.60 18.70
CA GLU A 38 -1.14 -10.69 17.95
C GLU A 38 -0.87 -12.16 17.59
N VAL A 39 -0.47 -12.39 16.34
CA VAL A 39 0.05 -13.68 15.90
C VAL A 39 1.49 -13.79 16.38
N PRO A 40 1.85 -14.76 17.21
CA PRO A 40 3.21 -14.90 17.68
C PRO A 40 4.18 -15.01 16.49
N PRO A 41 5.31 -14.29 16.49
CA PRO A 41 6.35 -14.49 15.50
C PRO A 41 6.90 -15.92 15.61
N GLY A 42 7.14 -16.58 14.46
CA GLY A 42 7.84 -17.88 14.44
C GLY A 42 6.94 -19.12 14.58
N GLY A 43 5.78 -19.12 13.96
CA GLY A 43 5.01 -20.35 13.74
C GLY A 43 5.79 -21.36 12.89
N GLU A 44 5.73 -22.65 13.21
CA GLU A 44 6.39 -23.71 12.45
C GLU A 44 5.71 -23.91 11.09
N GLY A 45 6.18 -23.22 10.04
CA GLY A 45 5.75 -23.42 8.65
C GLY A 45 4.40 -22.76 8.28
N ARG A 46 4.05 -22.91 7.02
CA ARG A 46 2.87 -22.33 6.38
C ARG A 46 1.55 -22.84 6.94
N TYR A 47 0.53 -22.00 6.96
CA TYR A 47 -0.86 -22.36 7.20
C TYR A 47 -1.59 -22.65 5.88
N ASP A 48 -2.51 -23.60 5.88
CA ASP A 48 -3.37 -23.92 4.74
C ASP A 48 -4.58 -22.98 4.66
N ALA A 49 -5.05 -22.52 5.82
CA ALA A 49 -6.07 -21.46 5.88
C ALA A 49 -5.77 -20.49 7.04
N VAL A 50 -6.03 -19.19 6.78
CA VAL A 50 -5.91 -18.12 7.75
C VAL A 50 -7.21 -17.31 7.74
N LEU A 51 -7.88 -17.25 8.90
CA LEU A 51 -9.02 -16.40 9.15
C LEU A 51 -8.55 -15.19 9.95
N VAL A 52 -8.56 -14.02 9.34
CA VAL A 52 -7.89 -12.83 9.90
C VAL A 52 -8.74 -11.57 9.79
N ASP A 53 -8.75 -10.74 10.85
CA ASP A 53 -9.27 -9.38 10.76
C ASP A 53 -8.23 -8.49 10.05
N LEU A 54 -8.62 -8.03 8.84
CA LEU A 54 -7.80 -7.17 7.98
C LEU A 54 -8.30 -5.73 7.93
N LEU A 55 -9.50 -5.44 8.46
CA LEU A 55 -10.05 -4.08 8.36
C LEU A 55 -9.34 -3.09 9.26
N GLU A 56 -8.83 -3.54 10.38
CA GLU A 56 -8.07 -2.69 11.31
C GLU A 56 -6.58 -2.64 10.94
N ARG A 57 -5.99 -3.82 10.68
CA ARG A 57 -4.54 -3.98 10.52
C ARG A 57 -4.18 -4.89 9.35
N PRO A 58 -4.38 -4.46 8.09
CA PRO A 58 -4.08 -5.27 6.91
C PRO A 58 -2.58 -5.64 6.79
N GLU A 59 -1.68 -4.84 7.41
CA GLU A 59 -0.25 -5.10 7.46
C GLU A 59 0.13 -6.40 8.18
N ARG A 60 -0.78 -6.95 9.00
CA ARG A 60 -0.60 -8.29 9.62
C ARG A 60 -0.44 -9.37 8.56
N LEU A 61 -1.17 -9.26 7.45
CA LEU A 61 -1.05 -10.21 6.35
C LEU A 61 0.31 -10.10 5.66
N GLY A 62 0.81 -8.88 5.45
CA GLY A 62 2.15 -8.64 4.94
C GLY A 62 3.23 -9.25 5.86
N ALA A 63 3.10 -9.04 7.16
CA ALA A 63 4.00 -9.63 8.16
C ALA A 63 3.95 -11.17 8.15
N MET A 64 2.77 -11.77 8.04
CA MET A 64 2.62 -13.23 7.93
C MET A 64 3.24 -13.78 6.64
N ARG A 65 3.07 -13.09 5.51
CA ARG A 65 3.71 -13.44 4.23
C ARG A 65 5.24 -13.37 4.34
N ARG A 66 5.75 -12.31 4.94
CA ARG A 66 7.18 -12.16 5.18
C ARG A 66 7.76 -13.26 6.08
N ALA A 67 7.00 -13.71 7.07
CA ALA A 67 7.38 -14.80 7.97
C ALA A 67 7.23 -16.20 7.35
N GLY A 68 6.74 -16.33 6.11
CA GLY A 68 6.48 -17.63 5.45
C GLY A 68 5.29 -18.39 6.02
N LEU A 69 4.43 -17.73 6.80
CA LEU A 69 3.23 -18.33 7.37
C LEU A 69 2.06 -18.39 6.38
N VAL A 70 2.09 -17.49 5.37
CA VAL A 70 1.09 -17.34 4.32
C VAL A 70 1.80 -17.23 2.98
N ASP A 71 1.36 -18.00 2.00
CA ASP A 71 1.78 -17.94 0.62
C ASP A 71 0.59 -18.00 -0.35
N GLU A 72 0.84 -18.21 -1.64
CA GLU A 72 -0.18 -18.32 -2.69
C GLU A 72 -1.11 -19.54 -2.54
N ARG A 73 -0.71 -20.53 -1.76
CA ARG A 73 -1.49 -21.75 -1.47
C ARG A 73 -2.37 -21.63 -0.24
N THR A 74 -2.22 -20.55 0.52
CA THR A 74 -2.97 -20.31 1.76
C THR A 74 -4.32 -19.69 1.44
N HIS A 75 -5.40 -20.28 1.95
CA HIS A 75 -6.72 -19.64 1.93
C HIS A 75 -6.75 -18.49 2.94
N VAL A 76 -6.74 -17.25 2.46
CA VAL A 76 -6.85 -16.07 3.32
C VAL A 76 -8.30 -15.60 3.33
N VAL A 77 -8.96 -15.73 4.48
CA VAL A 77 -10.35 -15.35 4.68
C VAL A 77 -10.43 -14.19 5.67
N ALA A 78 -11.05 -13.09 5.24
CA ALA A 78 -11.30 -11.96 6.12
C ALA A 78 -12.46 -12.28 7.06
N VAL A 79 -12.25 -12.02 8.34
CA VAL A 79 -13.26 -12.16 9.42
C VAL A 79 -13.38 -10.86 10.21
N GLY A 80 -14.40 -10.72 11.05
CA GLY A 80 -14.64 -9.49 11.80
C GLY A 80 -15.04 -8.33 10.90
N LEU A 81 -15.80 -8.63 9.82
CA LEU A 81 -16.28 -7.63 8.87
C LEU A 81 -17.39 -6.79 9.52
N ASP A 82 -17.21 -5.49 9.55
CA ASP A 82 -18.11 -4.55 10.19
C ASP A 82 -18.13 -3.18 9.48
N HIS A 83 -18.66 -2.15 10.15
CA HIS A 83 -18.80 -0.77 9.66
C HIS A 83 -17.48 -0.06 9.27
N ARG A 84 -16.31 -0.63 9.55
CA ARG A 84 -15.00 -0.12 9.10
C ARG A 84 -14.84 -0.24 7.58
N ALA A 85 -15.55 -1.16 6.95
CA ALA A 85 -15.77 -1.14 5.51
C ALA A 85 -17.05 -0.34 5.21
N ARG A 86 -16.95 0.72 4.42
CA ARG A 86 -18.03 1.70 4.18
C ARG A 86 -19.08 1.21 3.20
N SER A 87 -18.75 0.22 2.37
CA SER A 87 -19.63 -0.46 1.43
C SER A 87 -19.07 -1.83 1.07
N GLU A 88 -19.92 -2.68 0.49
CA GLU A 88 -19.49 -4.00 -0.02
C GLU A 88 -18.47 -3.86 -1.15
N ASP A 89 -18.65 -2.88 -2.04
CA ASP A 89 -17.69 -2.60 -3.13
C ASP A 89 -16.31 -2.18 -2.60
N GLU A 90 -16.28 -1.34 -1.55
CA GLU A 90 -15.02 -0.97 -0.92
C GLU A 90 -14.36 -2.17 -0.23
N LEU A 91 -15.14 -3.00 0.44
CA LEU A 91 -14.65 -4.24 1.06
C LEU A 91 -14.07 -5.17 0.00
N ALA A 92 -14.81 -5.45 -1.05
CA ALA A 92 -14.38 -6.32 -2.14
C ALA A 92 -13.06 -5.82 -2.75
N ARG A 93 -12.98 -4.52 -3.08
CA ARG A 93 -11.77 -3.89 -3.61
C ARG A 93 -10.56 -4.03 -2.66
N ARG A 94 -10.75 -3.80 -1.36
CA ARG A 94 -9.67 -3.93 -0.37
C ARG A 94 -9.18 -5.37 -0.27
N LEU A 95 -10.10 -6.31 -0.18
CA LEU A 95 -9.78 -7.73 -0.08
C LEU A 95 -9.04 -8.23 -1.33
N GLU A 96 -9.48 -7.79 -2.52
CA GLU A 96 -8.81 -8.08 -3.78
C GLU A 96 -7.36 -7.56 -3.77
N LEU A 97 -7.12 -6.30 -3.38
CA LEU A 97 -5.78 -5.71 -3.27
C LEU A 97 -4.88 -6.47 -2.28
N TRP A 98 -5.45 -7.05 -1.24
CA TRP A 98 -4.71 -7.80 -0.22
C TRP A 98 -4.59 -9.30 -0.52
N GLY A 99 -5.22 -9.79 -1.61
CA GLY A 99 -5.26 -11.21 -1.92
C GLY A 99 -5.97 -12.02 -0.84
N ALA A 100 -7.07 -11.48 -0.33
CA ALA A 100 -7.96 -12.10 0.65
C ALA A 100 -9.39 -12.15 0.10
N ARG A 101 -10.26 -12.89 0.76
CA ARG A 101 -11.68 -12.99 0.38
C ARG A 101 -12.58 -12.98 1.61
N ALA A 102 -13.80 -12.49 1.44
CA ALA A 102 -14.91 -12.75 2.34
C ALA A 102 -15.70 -13.96 1.82
N VAL A 103 -16.22 -14.76 2.73
CA VAL A 103 -17.07 -15.89 2.41
C VAL A 103 -18.28 -15.88 3.34
N PRO A 104 -19.48 -16.34 2.89
CA PRO A 104 -20.64 -16.49 3.75
C PRO A 104 -20.39 -17.44 4.93
N ASP A 105 -21.06 -17.21 6.03
CA ASP A 105 -21.05 -18.14 7.17
C ASP A 105 -21.50 -19.53 6.74
N GLY A 106 -20.85 -20.56 7.27
CA GLY A 106 -21.11 -21.94 6.90
C GLY A 106 -20.39 -22.41 5.62
N THR A 107 -19.59 -21.55 4.95
CA THR A 107 -18.79 -21.96 3.78
C THR A 107 -17.76 -23.02 4.19
N VAL A 108 -17.72 -24.12 3.45
CA VAL A 108 -16.71 -25.17 3.60
C VAL A 108 -15.50 -24.84 2.75
N LEU A 109 -14.33 -24.80 3.36
CA LEU A 109 -13.05 -24.61 2.68
C LEU A 109 -12.32 -25.93 2.51
N ASP A 110 -12.05 -26.34 1.27
CA ASP A 110 -11.22 -27.51 0.98
C ASP A 110 -9.75 -27.10 0.99
N THR A 111 -9.07 -27.31 2.11
CA THR A 111 -7.64 -26.99 2.27
C THR A 111 -6.70 -27.92 1.48
N GLY A 112 -7.21 -29.00 0.91
CA GLY A 112 -6.47 -29.87 0.00
C GLY A 112 -6.30 -29.30 -1.40
N ARG A 113 -7.02 -28.20 -1.71
CA ARG A 113 -6.93 -27.48 -3.00
C ARG A 113 -6.41 -26.06 -2.77
N PRO A 114 -5.59 -25.52 -3.70
CA PRO A 114 -5.18 -24.13 -3.59
C PRO A 114 -6.39 -23.18 -3.73
N PRO A 115 -6.34 -22.00 -3.12
CA PRO A 115 -7.35 -20.96 -3.36
C PRO A 115 -7.39 -20.56 -4.83
N PRO A 116 -8.48 -19.93 -5.30
CA PRO A 116 -8.49 -19.27 -6.58
C PRO A 116 -7.31 -18.29 -6.69
N PRO A 117 -6.65 -18.16 -7.85
CA PRO A 117 -5.57 -17.21 -8.01
C PRO A 117 -6.05 -15.79 -7.72
N PRO A 118 -5.25 -14.96 -7.05
CA PRO A 118 -5.62 -13.57 -6.80
C PRO A 118 -5.72 -12.82 -8.14
N VAL A 119 -6.59 -11.83 -8.19
CA VAL A 119 -6.65 -10.90 -9.31
C VAL A 119 -5.31 -10.15 -9.36
N ALA A 120 -4.74 -10.06 -10.56
CA ALA A 120 -3.48 -9.36 -10.75
C ALA A 120 -3.64 -7.87 -10.39
N ALA A 121 -2.90 -7.41 -9.40
CA ALA A 121 -2.91 -6.00 -9.02
C ALA A 121 -2.29 -5.13 -10.15
N PRO A 122 -2.80 -3.90 -10.37
CA PRO A 122 -2.19 -2.96 -11.30
C PRO A 122 -0.70 -2.76 -11.00
N ARG A 123 0.12 -2.76 -12.04
CA ARG A 123 1.56 -2.55 -11.88
C ARG A 123 1.86 -1.10 -11.54
N ARG A 124 1.20 -0.16 -12.21
CA ARG A 124 1.40 1.27 -12.04
C ARG A 124 0.09 1.92 -11.60
N THR A 125 0.11 2.49 -10.41
CA THR A 125 -1.03 3.17 -9.81
C THR A 125 -0.66 4.61 -9.51
N LEU A 126 -1.44 5.56 -10.03
CA LEU A 126 -1.31 6.98 -9.71
C LEU A 126 -2.51 7.46 -8.88
N LEU A 127 -2.24 7.96 -7.69
CA LEU A 127 -3.24 8.54 -6.80
C LEU A 127 -3.10 10.06 -6.77
N LEU A 128 -4.10 10.72 -7.31
CA LEU A 128 -4.21 12.17 -7.35
C LEU A 128 -5.06 12.70 -6.20
N GLY A 129 -4.85 13.93 -5.79
CA GLY A 129 -5.74 14.59 -4.84
C GLY A 129 -5.14 15.81 -4.17
N GLY A 130 -5.98 16.64 -3.58
CA GLY A 130 -5.58 17.84 -2.84
C GLY A 130 -4.85 17.51 -1.52
N SER A 131 -4.35 18.56 -0.87
CA SER A 131 -3.79 18.43 0.48
C SER A 131 -4.81 17.80 1.44
N ARG A 132 -4.36 16.85 2.27
CA ARG A 132 -5.19 16.14 3.27
C ARG A 132 -6.40 15.37 2.69
N SER A 133 -6.39 15.06 1.39
CA SER A 133 -7.46 14.28 0.73
C SER A 133 -7.56 12.83 1.20
N GLY A 134 -6.48 12.26 1.80
CA GLY A 134 -6.38 10.85 2.17
C GLY A 134 -5.58 10.01 1.18
N LYS A 135 -5.00 10.62 0.12
CA LYS A 135 -4.26 9.89 -0.94
C LYS A 135 -3.11 9.04 -0.43
N SER A 136 -2.28 9.56 0.51
CA SER A 136 -1.17 8.78 1.07
C SER A 136 -1.66 7.60 1.90
N ALA A 137 -2.75 7.76 2.68
CA ALA A 137 -3.35 6.67 3.42
C ALA A 137 -3.92 5.57 2.49
N GLU A 138 -4.52 5.96 1.37
CA GLU A 138 -4.97 5.01 0.35
C GLU A 138 -3.79 4.29 -0.32
N ALA A 139 -2.68 4.98 -0.60
CA ALA A 139 -1.47 4.36 -1.16
C ALA A 139 -0.88 3.32 -0.19
N GLU A 140 -0.77 3.67 1.08
CA GLU A 140 -0.34 2.76 2.15
C GLU A 140 -1.25 1.53 2.24
N LEU A 141 -2.59 1.75 2.21
CA LEU A 141 -3.59 0.68 2.26
C LEU A 141 -3.44 -0.32 1.10
N ARG A 142 -3.15 0.17 -0.10
CA ARG A 142 -3.00 -0.66 -1.31
C ARG A 142 -1.84 -1.64 -1.21
N LEU A 143 -0.80 -1.29 -0.49
CA LEU A 143 0.41 -2.10 -0.32
C LEU A 143 0.52 -2.76 1.05
N ALA A 144 -0.45 -2.55 1.94
CA ALA A 144 -0.35 -2.98 3.33
C ALA A 144 -0.14 -4.49 3.50
N ALA A 145 -0.70 -5.31 2.60
CA ALA A 145 -0.55 -6.76 2.65
C ALA A 145 0.71 -7.31 1.94
N GLU A 146 1.53 -6.42 1.36
CA GLU A 146 2.79 -6.82 0.72
C GLU A 146 3.85 -7.18 1.77
N PRO A 147 4.62 -8.26 1.56
CA PRO A 147 5.67 -8.68 2.50
C PRO A 147 6.87 -7.73 2.52
N TYR A 148 7.13 -7.07 1.41
CA TYR A 148 8.23 -6.15 1.21
C TYR A 148 7.75 -4.95 0.42
N VAL A 149 7.97 -3.75 0.95
CA VAL A 149 7.70 -2.49 0.26
C VAL A 149 8.83 -1.52 0.54
N THR A 150 9.29 -0.82 -0.47
CA THR A 150 10.16 0.35 -0.27
C THR A 150 9.33 1.61 -0.39
N TYR A 151 9.23 2.34 0.70
CA TYR A 151 8.64 3.68 0.72
C TYR A 151 9.71 4.70 0.29
N VAL A 152 9.43 5.43 -0.77
CA VAL A 152 10.33 6.46 -1.31
C VAL A 152 9.82 7.83 -0.89
N ALA A 153 10.54 8.45 0.03
CA ALA A 153 10.30 9.82 0.48
C ALA A 153 11.09 10.78 -0.42
N THR A 154 10.38 11.72 -1.03
CA THR A 154 10.94 12.65 -2.03
C THR A 154 11.14 14.06 -1.50
N GLY A 155 10.66 14.34 -0.30
CA GLY A 155 10.78 15.64 0.35
C GLY A 155 12.00 15.72 1.27
N PRO A 156 12.42 16.94 1.64
CA PRO A 156 13.50 17.14 2.61
C PRO A 156 13.14 16.49 3.95
N ALA A 157 14.15 16.07 4.70
CA ALA A 157 14.00 15.35 5.99
C ALA A 157 13.31 16.16 7.12
N GLY A 158 12.84 17.36 6.84
CA GLY A 158 12.04 18.18 7.79
C GLY A 158 12.87 19.00 8.78
N GLU A 159 14.10 19.31 8.45
CA GLU A 159 14.92 20.23 9.26
C GLU A 159 14.41 21.66 9.08
N GLY A 160 13.91 22.27 10.16
CA GLY A 160 13.55 23.69 10.23
C GLY A 160 12.05 24.02 10.22
N ASP A 161 11.14 23.12 9.81
CA ASP A 161 9.69 23.32 9.83
C ASP A 161 9.00 22.30 10.76
N GLY A 162 8.51 22.78 11.90
CA GLY A 162 7.86 21.93 12.92
C GLY A 162 6.58 21.24 12.42
N GLU A 163 5.82 21.88 11.54
CA GLU A 163 4.60 21.29 10.95
C GLU A 163 4.96 20.18 9.95
N TRP A 164 5.96 20.42 9.12
CA TRP A 164 6.48 19.42 8.19
C TRP A 164 7.07 18.21 8.93
N ALA A 165 7.90 18.44 9.94
CA ALA A 165 8.45 17.36 10.77
C ALA A 165 7.37 16.54 11.48
N ALA A 166 6.30 17.17 11.97
CA ALA A 166 5.15 16.48 12.55
C ALA A 166 4.43 15.61 11.50
N ARG A 167 4.28 16.09 10.26
CA ARG A 167 3.70 15.33 9.15
C ARG A 167 4.55 14.11 8.80
N VAL A 168 5.86 14.26 8.65
CA VAL A 168 6.80 13.16 8.39
C VAL A 168 6.72 12.10 9.49
N ARG A 169 6.67 12.52 10.77
CA ARG A 169 6.51 11.59 11.90
C ARG A 169 5.19 10.84 11.84
N ALA A 170 4.07 11.51 11.55
CA ALA A 170 2.76 10.88 11.44
C ALA A 170 2.73 9.83 10.31
N HIS A 171 3.40 10.10 9.18
CA HIS A 171 3.55 9.13 8.09
C HIS A 171 4.42 7.93 8.51
N ARG A 172 5.50 8.15 9.27
CA ARG A 172 6.35 7.05 9.77
C ARG A 172 5.61 6.14 10.75
N VAL A 173 4.77 6.68 11.62
CA VAL A 173 4.01 5.90 12.61
C VAL A 173 2.94 5.01 11.97
N ARG A 174 2.33 5.46 10.85
CA ARG A 174 1.30 4.68 10.14
C ARG A 174 1.87 3.53 9.33
N ARG A 175 3.13 3.63 8.90
CA ARG A 175 3.73 2.62 8.02
C ARG A 175 4.01 1.32 8.77
N PRO A 176 3.80 0.17 8.12
CA PRO A 176 4.23 -1.10 8.66
C PRO A 176 5.72 -1.10 8.99
N ALA A 177 6.09 -1.57 10.18
CA ALA A 177 7.49 -1.57 10.64
C ALA A 177 8.45 -2.40 9.75
N HIS A 178 7.90 -3.29 8.93
CA HIS A 178 8.68 -4.13 8.02
C HIS A 178 8.97 -3.48 6.66
N TRP A 179 8.45 -2.28 6.39
CA TRP A 179 8.74 -1.55 5.16
C TRP A 179 10.10 -0.87 5.22
N ALA A 180 10.85 -0.94 4.12
CA ALA A 180 12.06 -0.14 3.96
C ALA A 180 11.71 1.32 3.62
N THR A 181 12.63 2.25 3.91
CA THR A 181 12.49 3.65 3.52
C THR A 181 13.74 4.07 2.73
N ALA A 182 13.53 4.70 1.58
CA ALA A 182 14.55 5.39 0.81
C ALA A 182 14.20 6.88 0.75
N GLU A 183 15.15 7.75 1.07
CA GLU A 183 15.01 9.21 0.98
C GLU A 183 15.85 9.68 -0.20
N THR A 184 15.21 10.09 -1.30
CA THR A 184 15.90 10.44 -2.55
C THR A 184 15.01 11.20 -3.52
N THR A 185 15.65 11.99 -4.38
CA THR A 185 15.04 12.63 -5.56
C THR A 185 15.34 11.87 -6.87
N GLU A 186 16.17 10.82 -6.84
CA GLU A 186 16.53 10.00 -8.00
C GLU A 186 15.46 8.95 -8.32
N LEU A 187 14.19 9.38 -8.54
CA LEU A 187 13.05 8.48 -8.69
C LEU A 187 13.18 7.52 -9.87
N ALA A 188 13.72 8.00 -11.00
CA ALA A 188 13.89 7.18 -12.21
C ALA A 188 14.83 5.99 -11.94
N GLU A 189 15.93 6.23 -11.21
CA GLU A 189 16.89 5.21 -10.84
C GLU A 189 16.28 4.19 -9.86
N VAL A 190 15.61 4.69 -8.80
CA VAL A 190 14.98 3.81 -7.79
C VAL A 190 13.89 2.94 -8.42
N ILE A 191 13.08 3.48 -9.32
CA ILE A 191 12.04 2.71 -10.01
C ILE A 191 12.68 1.65 -10.90
N GLY A 192 13.72 2.01 -11.67
CA GLY A 192 14.40 1.08 -12.57
C GLY A 192 15.16 -0.04 -11.85
N ALA A 193 15.71 0.24 -10.67
CA ALA A 193 16.46 -0.71 -9.85
C ALA A 193 15.60 -1.46 -8.81
N ALA A 194 14.28 -1.25 -8.81
CA ALA A 194 13.40 -1.86 -7.82
C ALA A 194 13.47 -3.40 -7.84
N THR A 195 13.54 -4.00 -6.67
CA THR A 195 13.50 -5.44 -6.47
C THR A 195 12.17 -5.92 -5.86
N GLY A 196 11.23 -5.01 -5.65
CA GLY A 196 9.90 -5.26 -5.09
C GLY A 196 9.00 -4.03 -5.22
N PRO A 197 7.79 -4.09 -4.65
CA PRO A 197 6.84 -2.99 -4.69
C PRO A 197 7.36 -1.68 -4.11
N LEU A 198 7.05 -0.57 -4.77
CA LEU A 198 7.40 0.79 -4.36
C LEU A 198 6.15 1.60 -4.00
N LEU A 199 6.28 2.46 -2.98
CA LEU A 199 5.36 3.55 -2.70
C LEU A 199 6.12 4.88 -2.81
N VAL A 200 5.80 5.71 -3.78
CA VAL A 200 6.40 7.05 -3.97
C VAL A 200 5.46 8.11 -3.39
N ASP A 201 5.88 8.78 -2.32
CA ASP A 201 5.08 9.81 -1.63
C ASP A 201 5.91 11.09 -1.43
N GLY A 202 5.79 12.10 -2.26
CA GLY A 202 4.84 12.47 -3.29
C GLY A 202 5.54 13.17 -4.46
N LEU A 203 4.92 13.09 -5.63
CA LEU A 203 5.48 13.65 -6.86
C LEU A 203 5.55 15.19 -6.86
N GLY A 204 4.66 15.87 -6.14
CA GLY A 204 4.71 17.33 -6.00
C GLY A 204 5.96 17.79 -5.26
N THR A 205 6.32 17.15 -4.15
CA THR A 205 7.56 17.47 -3.41
C THR A 205 8.81 17.11 -4.20
N TRP A 206 8.78 15.99 -4.93
CA TRP A 206 9.85 15.64 -5.86
C TRP A 206 10.07 16.71 -6.92
N LEU A 207 8.99 17.15 -7.58
CA LEU A 207 9.09 18.15 -8.63
C LEU A 207 9.61 19.49 -8.09
N ALA A 208 9.18 19.90 -6.89
CA ALA A 208 9.69 21.11 -6.24
C ALA A 208 11.20 20.99 -5.97
N ALA A 209 11.66 19.85 -5.46
CA ALA A 209 13.08 19.60 -5.26
C ALA A 209 13.90 19.65 -6.57
N VAL A 210 13.35 19.13 -7.67
CA VAL A 210 13.98 19.24 -9.00
C VAL A 210 14.03 20.69 -9.49
N PHE A 211 13.00 21.50 -9.23
CA PHE A 211 13.04 22.94 -9.52
C PHE A 211 14.12 23.66 -8.72
N ASP A 212 14.27 23.32 -7.42
CA ASP A 212 15.31 23.88 -6.55
C ASP A 212 16.72 23.50 -7.02
N GLU A 213 16.94 22.22 -7.30
CA GLU A 213 18.22 21.65 -7.77
C GLU A 213 18.75 22.38 -9.02
N HIS A 214 17.85 22.71 -9.93
CA HIS A 214 18.21 23.36 -11.21
C HIS A 214 17.98 24.87 -11.24
N ALA A 215 17.68 25.51 -10.10
CA ALA A 215 17.32 26.92 -10.00
C ALA A 215 16.24 27.34 -11.04
N ALA A 216 15.28 26.44 -11.32
CA ALA A 216 14.36 26.56 -12.45
C ALA A 216 13.10 27.39 -12.16
N TRP A 217 12.96 27.92 -10.94
CA TRP A 217 11.80 28.76 -10.58
C TRP A 217 11.67 30.00 -11.46
N GLU A 218 12.79 30.63 -11.78
CA GLU A 218 12.90 31.81 -12.62
C GLU A 218 13.81 31.62 -13.86
N GLY A 219 14.49 30.46 -13.92
CA GLY A 219 15.48 30.11 -14.93
C GLY A 219 14.98 29.20 -16.05
N ASP A 220 15.95 28.54 -16.71
CA ASP A 220 15.68 27.52 -17.72
C ASP A 220 15.04 26.27 -17.11
N ARG A 221 13.96 25.80 -17.69
CA ARG A 221 13.21 24.63 -17.26
C ARG A 221 13.51 23.34 -18.03
N ALA A 222 14.36 23.43 -19.06
CA ALA A 222 14.73 22.25 -19.83
C ALA A 222 15.34 21.12 -18.97
N PRO A 223 16.14 21.40 -17.90
CA PRO A 223 16.58 20.35 -16.98
C PRO A 223 15.41 19.64 -16.25
N VAL A 224 14.41 20.40 -15.79
CA VAL A 224 13.22 19.84 -15.12
C VAL A 224 12.44 18.96 -16.09
N GLU A 225 12.25 19.40 -17.34
CA GLU A 225 11.57 18.60 -18.36
C GLU A 225 12.30 17.28 -18.63
N ARG A 226 13.63 17.29 -18.70
CA ARG A 226 14.45 16.06 -18.85
C ARG A 226 14.25 15.09 -17.68
N ARG A 227 14.24 15.59 -16.43
CA ARG A 227 13.99 14.77 -15.25
C ARG A 227 12.58 14.17 -15.27
N CYS A 228 11.57 14.94 -15.72
CA CYS A 228 10.22 14.42 -15.91
C CYS A 228 10.18 13.33 -17.01
N ASP A 229 10.91 13.52 -18.12
CA ASP A 229 11.02 12.52 -19.20
C ASP A 229 11.67 11.22 -18.72
N GLU A 230 12.70 11.31 -17.90
CA GLU A 230 13.37 10.16 -17.28
C GLU A 230 12.43 9.41 -16.34
N LEU A 231 11.69 10.12 -15.50
CA LEU A 231 10.70 9.53 -14.60
C LEU A 231 9.59 8.82 -15.37
N VAL A 232 9.01 9.45 -16.41
CA VAL A 232 7.96 8.82 -17.23
C VAL A 232 8.48 7.57 -17.94
N ARG A 233 9.72 7.57 -18.44
CA ARG A 233 10.34 6.37 -19.03
C ARG A 233 10.52 5.25 -18.00
N ALA A 234 11.03 5.56 -16.82
CA ALA A 234 11.19 4.59 -15.74
C ALA A 234 9.83 4.04 -15.27
N TRP A 235 8.82 4.91 -15.16
CA TRP A 235 7.45 4.54 -14.83
C TRP A 235 6.88 3.53 -15.82
N ARG A 236 6.99 3.81 -17.13
CA ARG A 236 6.52 2.91 -18.22
C ARG A 236 7.14 1.53 -18.13
N THR A 237 8.42 1.43 -17.79
CA THR A 237 9.20 0.19 -17.78
C THR A 237 9.40 -0.38 -16.38
N ALA A 238 8.67 0.12 -15.38
CA ALA A 238 8.81 -0.33 -13.99
C ALA A 238 8.75 -1.85 -13.87
N PRO A 239 9.79 -2.51 -13.31
CA PRO A 239 9.84 -3.97 -13.24
C PRO A 239 8.87 -4.54 -12.20
N HIS A 240 8.55 -3.76 -11.16
CA HIS A 240 7.68 -4.12 -10.06
C HIS A 240 6.51 -3.15 -9.92
N ARG A 241 5.58 -3.51 -9.03
CA ARG A 241 4.43 -2.68 -8.69
C ARG A 241 4.88 -1.34 -8.11
N VAL A 242 4.36 -0.24 -8.66
CA VAL A 242 4.62 1.12 -8.17
C VAL A 242 3.28 1.80 -7.87
N VAL A 243 3.15 2.35 -6.68
CA VAL A 243 2.05 3.24 -6.29
C VAL A 243 2.64 4.61 -6.01
N ALA A 244 2.23 5.63 -6.77
CA ALA A 244 2.67 7.00 -6.56
C ALA A 244 1.52 7.91 -6.14
N VAL A 245 1.87 8.87 -5.31
CA VAL A 245 0.97 9.92 -4.83
C VAL A 245 1.39 11.25 -5.42
N SER A 246 0.43 11.96 -6.01
CA SER A 246 0.64 13.30 -6.56
C SER A 246 -0.45 14.28 -6.14
N ASP A 247 -0.08 15.56 -6.08
CA ASP A 247 -1.03 16.62 -5.80
C ASP A 247 -1.77 17.01 -7.09
N GLU A 248 -3.12 17.08 -7.02
CA GLU A 248 -3.91 17.69 -8.07
C GLU A 248 -4.02 19.19 -7.80
N VAL A 249 -3.20 19.96 -8.51
CA VAL A 249 -3.07 21.42 -8.34
C VAL A 249 -3.83 22.21 -9.39
N GLY A 250 -4.29 21.54 -10.44
CA GLY A 250 -4.97 22.16 -11.58
C GLY A 250 -6.40 22.65 -11.30
N MET A 251 -7.06 22.02 -10.32
CA MET A 251 -8.46 22.30 -9.97
C MET A 251 -8.63 23.48 -8.99
N GLY A 252 -7.53 24.06 -8.51
CA GLY A 252 -7.56 25.19 -7.58
C GLY A 252 -7.45 26.55 -8.25
N VAL A 253 -7.32 27.60 -7.41
CA VAL A 253 -7.10 28.98 -7.87
C VAL A 253 -5.78 29.09 -8.61
N VAL A 254 -5.76 29.87 -9.70
CA VAL A 254 -4.52 30.15 -10.44
C VAL A 254 -3.55 30.93 -9.56
N PRO A 255 -2.31 30.47 -9.35
CA PRO A 255 -1.33 31.16 -8.52
C PRO A 255 -1.00 32.56 -9.05
N ALA A 256 -0.88 33.52 -8.13
CA ALA A 256 -0.53 34.90 -8.49
C ALA A 256 0.91 35.03 -9.00
N THR A 257 1.84 34.20 -8.47
CA THR A 257 3.26 34.24 -8.85
C THR A 257 3.55 33.47 -10.15
N ALA A 258 4.55 33.89 -10.91
CA ALA A 258 4.99 33.19 -12.11
C ALA A 258 5.55 31.79 -11.79
N SER A 259 6.31 31.66 -10.69
CA SER A 259 6.83 30.37 -10.18
C SER A 259 5.72 29.39 -9.81
N GLY A 260 4.67 29.87 -9.11
CA GLY A 260 3.52 29.03 -8.76
C GLY A 260 2.76 28.52 -9.99
N ARG A 261 2.58 29.38 -11.03
CA ARG A 261 1.97 28.93 -12.28
C ARG A 261 2.84 27.93 -13.03
N ALA A 262 4.15 28.16 -13.07
CA ALA A 262 5.09 27.23 -13.68
C ALA A 262 5.08 25.84 -13.02
N PHE A 263 5.08 25.79 -11.70
CA PHE A 263 4.97 24.56 -10.94
C PHE A 263 3.64 23.83 -11.21
N ARG A 264 2.52 24.57 -11.15
CA ARG A 264 1.18 24.02 -11.44
C ARG A 264 1.14 23.38 -12.83
N ASP A 265 1.66 24.08 -13.85
CA ASP A 265 1.64 23.61 -15.23
C ASP A 265 2.58 22.40 -15.42
N ALA A 266 3.75 22.40 -14.78
CA ALA A 266 4.70 21.29 -14.85
C ALA A 266 4.15 20.05 -14.16
N LEU A 267 3.56 20.18 -12.96
CA LEU A 267 2.98 19.05 -12.23
C LEU A 267 1.76 18.49 -12.94
N GLY A 268 0.90 19.36 -13.50
CA GLY A 268 -0.27 18.93 -14.27
C GLY A 268 0.14 18.11 -15.49
N ARG A 269 1.14 18.57 -16.27
CA ARG A 269 1.69 17.79 -17.39
C ARG A 269 2.34 16.48 -16.98
N LEU A 270 3.05 16.47 -15.86
CA LEU A 270 3.63 15.23 -15.32
C LEU A 270 2.54 14.24 -14.93
N ASN A 271 1.51 14.69 -14.22
CA ASN A 271 0.38 13.86 -13.82
C ASN A 271 -0.34 13.26 -15.04
N GLU A 272 -0.62 14.04 -16.07
CA GLU A 272 -1.23 13.59 -17.33
C GLU A 272 -0.39 12.48 -17.98
N ARG A 273 0.91 12.67 -18.09
CA ARG A 273 1.83 11.71 -18.72
C ARG A 273 1.96 10.42 -17.91
N LEU A 274 2.03 10.50 -16.59
CA LEU A 274 2.07 9.31 -15.73
C LEU A 274 0.73 8.58 -15.73
N ALA A 275 -0.40 9.32 -15.76
CA ALA A 275 -1.72 8.73 -15.88
C ALA A 275 -1.88 7.92 -17.17
N ALA A 276 -1.40 8.46 -18.32
CA ALA A 276 -1.43 7.76 -19.61
C ALA A 276 -0.63 6.44 -19.62
N GLU A 277 0.34 6.28 -18.72
CA GLU A 277 1.18 5.09 -18.59
C GLU A 277 0.76 4.18 -17.41
N SER A 278 -0.35 4.49 -16.74
CA SER A 278 -0.81 3.78 -15.53
C SER A 278 -2.02 2.89 -15.82
N GLU A 279 -2.06 1.70 -15.24
CA GLU A 279 -3.23 0.80 -15.31
C GLU A 279 -4.35 1.24 -14.34
N ASP A 280 -4.02 1.99 -13.29
CA ASP A 280 -4.99 2.44 -12.30
C ASP A 280 -4.69 3.88 -11.89
N VAL A 281 -5.64 4.75 -12.17
CA VAL A 281 -5.58 6.18 -11.80
C VAL A 281 -6.82 6.52 -11.00
N ALA A 282 -6.64 7.15 -9.84
CA ALA A 282 -7.77 7.58 -9.03
C ALA A 282 -7.55 8.97 -8.42
N LEU A 283 -8.62 9.76 -8.39
CA LEU A 283 -8.69 11.00 -7.64
C LEU A 283 -9.23 10.70 -6.23
N VAL A 284 -8.49 11.13 -5.22
CA VAL A 284 -8.88 10.98 -3.81
C VAL A 284 -9.42 12.30 -3.27
N VAL A 285 -10.67 12.30 -2.85
CA VAL A 285 -11.33 13.45 -2.26
C VAL A 285 -12.01 13.05 -0.96
N ALA A 286 -11.65 13.70 0.15
CA ALA A 286 -12.21 13.41 1.49
C ALA A 286 -12.17 11.90 1.85
N GLY A 287 -11.09 11.22 1.50
CA GLY A 287 -10.90 9.78 1.71
C GLY A 287 -11.78 8.88 0.84
N ARG A 288 -12.37 9.42 -0.22
CA ARG A 288 -13.13 8.66 -1.22
C ARG A 288 -12.37 8.61 -2.54
N LEU A 289 -12.56 7.51 -3.28
CA LEU A 289 -11.93 7.28 -4.57
C LEU A 289 -12.89 7.56 -5.71
N LEU A 290 -12.44 8.34 -6.67
CA LEU A 290 -13.03 8.45 -8.00
C LEU A 290 -12.02 7.85 -8.98
N ARG A 291 -12.34 6.74 -9.62
CA ARG A 291 -11.52 6.15 -10.70
C ARG A 291 -11.62 7.03 -11.94
N LEU A 292 -10.49 7.25 -12.60
CA LEU A 292 -10.36 8.07 -13.82
C LEU A 292 -10.09 7.18 -15.04
#